data_be17107a95ae1e7a7fc96548bea4d36a
#
_entry.id   be17107a95ae1e7a7fc96548bea4d36a
#
_cell.length_a   1.000
_cell.length_b   1.000
_cell.length_c   1.000
_cell.angle_alpha   90.00
_cell.angle_beta   90.00
_cell.angle_gamma   90.00
#
_symmetry.space_group_name_H-M   'P 1'
#
loop_
_entity.id
_entity.type
_entity.pdbx_description
1 polymer ?
#
loop_
_entity_poly.entity_id
_entity_poly.type
_entity_poly.pdbx_seq_one_letter_code
_entity_poly.pdbx_strand_id
1 'polypeptide(L)'
;MNILLTGHKGFIGSSLLKALELNHTVTGIDLLDGKDLLTCEFPNTKFDLVIHLAGRSGVRESINDPSAYWMNNVEASRRLFERYEDTRIMYASSSSAYEPDLNPYAASKYVLEELASRYSNTLGMRFHTVYSNTPRKNMFFDRLLNNKLEYVTTHYRDFVHLFDIINAINILIEATYVNGVLDIGSGKTVKIQDLVSNLPILMSTPTERQYTCANIEKMKVLGYEPKYFIKEFLTNSKKGTIIKLNTGEIA
;
A
#
# COMPACT_ATOMS: atom_id res chain seq x y z
N MET A 1 -16.31 5.98 -14.57
CA MET A 1 -16.02 7.05 -13.59
C MET A 1 -14.83 7.88 -14.09
N ASN A 2 -14.76 9.13 -13.67
CA ASN A 2 -13.59 9.99 -13.84
C ASN A 2 -12.78 9.98 -12.55
N ILE A 3 -11.59 9.38 -12.55
CA ILE A 3 -10.79 9.10 -11.34
C ILE A 3 -9.50 9.91 -11.35
N LEU A 4 -9.20 10.58 -10.25
CA LEU A 4 -7.86 11.12 -10.00
C LEU A 4 -7.02 10.08 -9.24
N LEU A 5 -5.90 9.67 -9.82
CA LEU A 5 -4.96 8.74 -9.18
C LEU A 5 -3.62 9.43 -8.90
N THR A 6 -3.30 9.66 -7.63
CA THR A 6 -1.97 10.16 -7.27
C THR A 6 -1.02 9.03 -6.95
N GLY A 7 0.27 9.19 -7.28
CA GLY A 7 1.26 8.11 -7.13
C GLY A 7 1.10 7.00 -8.16
N HIS A 8 0.55 7.32 -9.33
CA HIS A 8 0.22 6.36 -10.40
C HIS A 8 1.46 5.70 -11.04
N LYS A 9 2.65 6.24 -10.87
CA LYS A 9 3.92 5.62 -11.29
C LYS A 9 4.61 4.81 -10.18
N GLY A 10 4.02 4.80 -8.98
CA GLY A 10 4.51 4.01 -7.85
C GLY A 10 4.27 2.50 -8.00
N PHE A 11 4.74 1.72 -7.02
CA PHE A 11 4.67 0.25 -7.02
C PHE A 11 3.22 -0.28 -7.12
N ILE A 12 2.31 0.22 -6.30
CA ILE A 12 0.88 -0.15 -6.37
C ILE A 12 0.21 0.62 -7.51
N GLY A 13 0.48 1.92 -7.63
CA GLY A 13 -0.20 2.82 -8.54
C GLY A 13 -0.07 2.45 -10.01
N SER A 14 1.11 1.97 -10.45
CA SER A 14 1.34 1.60 -11.85
C SER A 14 0.53 0.36 -12.30
N SER A 15 0.29 -0.58 -11.38
CA SER A 15 -0.55 -1.74 -11.65
C SER A 15 -2.03 -1.40 -11.53
N LEU A 16 -2.39 -0.56 -10.57
CA LEU A 16 -3.76 -0.08 -10.41
C LEU A 16 -4.20 0.77 -11.60
N LEU A 17 -3.34 1.65 -12.11
CA LEU A 17 -3.63 2.46 -13.30
C LEU A 17 -4.09 1.59 -14.47
N LYS A 18 -3.31 0.55 -14.79
CA LYS A 18 -3.64 -0.38 -15.88
C LYS A 18 -5.00 -1.07 -15.68
N ALA A 19 -5.34 -1.43 -14.45
CA ALA A 19 -6.63 -2.06 -14.15
C ALA A 19 -7.79 -1.05 -14.25
N LEU A 20 -7.60 0.19 -13.81
CA LEU A 20 -8.63 1.21 -13.84
C LEU A 20 -8.93 1.72 -15.27
N GLU A 21 -7.91 1.86 -16.12
CA GLU A 21 -8.04 2.36 -17.50
C GLU A 21 -8.92 1.46 -18.40
N LEU A 22 -9.18 0.22 -17.98
CA LEU A 22 -10.09 -0.68 -18.71
C LEU A 22 -11.55 -0.20 -18.71
N ASN A 23 -11.98 0.45 -17.60
CA ASN A 23 -13.39 0.81 -17.39
C ASN A 23 -13.60 2.25 -16.94
N HIS A 24 -12.53 3.01 -16.72
CA HIS A 24 -12.59 4.36 -16.15
C HIS A 24 -11.67 5.32 -16.92
N THR A 25 -11.99 6.61 -16.87
CA THR A 25 -11.06 7.66 -17.30
C THR A 25 -10.19 8.05 -16.12
N VAL A 26 -8.86 7.92 -16.24
CA VAL A 26 -7.94 8.17 -15.13
C VAL A 26 -7.03 9.36 -15.44
N THR A 27 -6.99 10.32 -14.52
CA THR A 27 -6.01 11.41 -14.53
C THR A 27 -4.94 11.13 -13.48
N GLY A 28 -3.68 11.03 -13.90
CA GLY A 28 -2.55 10.74 -13.00
C GLY A 28 -1.83 12.01 -12.51
N ILE A 29 -1.43 12.01 -11.23
CA ILE A 29 -0.47 12.96 -10.64
C ILE A 29 0.65 12.16 -9.97
N ASP A 30 1.90 12.42 -10.37
CA ASP A 30 3.06 11.76 -9.78
C ASP A 30 4.28 12.68 -9.80
N LEU A 31 5.14 12.56 -8.80
CA LEU A 31 6.40 13.30 -8.72
C LEU A 31 7.31 12.98 -9.92
N LEU A 32 7.26 11.76 -10.46
CA LEU A 32 8.00 11.36 -11.66
C LEU A 32 7.52 12.06 -12.95
N ASP A 33 6.37 12.74 -12.91
CA ASP A 33 5.88 13.64 -13.97
C ASP A 33 6.22 15.11 -13.69
N GLY A 34 7.05 15.38 -12.68
CA GLY A 34 7.33 16.73 -12.22
C GLY A 34 6.18 17.40 -11.44
N LYS A 35 5.16 16.62 -11.04
CA LYS A 35 3.99 17.12 -10.31
C LYS A 35 4.08 16.75 -8.82
N ASP A 36 4.72 17.64 -8.06
CA ASP A 36 4.80 17.52 -6.60
C ASP A 36 3.48 17.99 -5.98
N LEU A 37 2.83 17.13 -5.20
CA LEU A 37 1.57 17.45 -4.50
C LEU A 37 1.70 18.60 -3.50
N LEU A 38 2.92 18.93 -3.06
CA LEU A 38 3.18 20.07 -2.18
C LEU A 38 3.09 21.41 -2.92
N THR A 39 3.36 21.42 -4.22
CA THR A 39 3.51 22.67 -4.99
C THR A 39 2.70 22.72 -6.27
N CYS A 40 2.30 21.56 -6.83
CA CYS A 40 1.56 21.54 -8.09
C CYS A 40 0.16 22.17 -7.95
N GLU A 41 -0.33 22.71 -9.05
CA GLU A 41 -1.75 23.02 -9.19
C GLU A 41 -2.55 21.75 -9.42
N PHE A 42 -3.61 21.58 -8.66
CA PHE A 42 -4.53 20.47 -8.86
C PHE A 42 -5.48 20.73 -10.04
N PRO A 43 -5.84 19.69 -10.82
CA PRO A 43 -6.80 19.84 -11.91
C PRO A 43 -8.15 20.41 -11.42
N ASN A 44 -8.71 21.33 -12.23
CA ASN A 44 -10.06 21.84 -11.99
C ASN A 44 -11.17 20.91 -12.48
N THR A 45 -10.80 19.78 -13.06
CA THR A 45 -11.74 18.74 -13.51
C THR A 45 -12.50 18.18 -12.32
N LYS A 46 -13.82 17.96 -12.48
CA LYS A 46 -14.62 17.24 -11.50
C LYS A 46 -14.31 15.75 -11.59
N PHE A 47 -13.92 15.16 -10.49
CA PHE A 47 -13.70 13.71 -10.35
C PHE A 47 -14.84 13.06 -9.55
N ASP A 48 -15.16 11.82 -9.93
CA ASP A 48 -16.11 10.98 -9.16
C ASP A 48 -15.42 10.34 -7.96
N LEU A 49 -14.10 10.12 -8.06
CA LEU A 49 -13.29 9.49 -7.04
C LEU A 49 -11.84 9.99 -7.10
N VAL A 50 -11.24 10.18 -5.95
CA VAL A 50 -9.79 10.37 -5.80
C VAL A 50 -9.20 9.13 -5.14
N ILE A 51 -8.19 8.52 -5.76
CA ILE A 51 -7.38 7.45 -5.17
C ILE A 51 -5.98 8.01 -4.89
N HIS A 52 -5.68 8.20 -3.62
CA HIS A 52 -4.45 8.83 -3.17
C HIS A 52 -3.44 7.78 -2.69
N LEU A 53 -2.53 7.38 -3.59
CA LEU A 53 -1.43 6.44 -3.31
C LEU A 53 -0.07 7.12 -3.20
N ALA A 54 0.03 8.40 -3.56
CA ALA A 54 1.27 9.16 -3.42
C ALA A 54 1.67 9.28 -1.94
N GLY A 55 2.94 9.11 -1.67
CA GLY A 55 3.52 9.23 -0.34
C GLY A 55 4.83 8.47 -0.22
N ARG A 56 5.59 8.79 0.80
CA ARG A 56 6.82 8.08 1.13
C ARG A 56 6.53 6.87 2.01
N SER A 57 7.19 5.76 1.72
CA SER A 57 7.15 4.54 2.51
C SER A 57 8.58 4.08 2.84
N GLY A 58 8.73 3.32 3.91
CA GLY A 58 10.02 2.81 4.37
C GLY A 58 10.33 3.29 5.78
N VAL A 59 10.46 2.32 6.71
CA VAL A 59 10.72 2.62 8.14
C VAL A 59 12.12 3.17 8.32
N ARG A 60 13.13 2.52 7.74
CA ARG A 60 14.53 2.88 7.95
C ARG A 60 14.87 4.28 7.39
N GLU A 61 14.39 4.55 6.20
CA GLU A 61 14.58 5.85 5.54
C GLU A 61 13.89 6.98 6.31
N SER A 62 12.76 6.70 6.98
CA SER A 62 12.05 7.69 7.76
C SER A 62 12.81 8.18 9.00
N ILE A 63 13.66 7.32 9.57
CA ILE A 63 14.51 7.68 10.71
C ILE A 63 15.57 8.70 10.29
N ASN A 64 16.08 8.57 9.06
CA ASN A 64 17.11 9.47 8.53
C ASN A 64 16.56 10.83 8.08
N ASP A 65 15.30 10.88 7.63
CA ASP A 65 14.66 12.10 7.12
C ASP A 65 13.18 12.16 7.55
N PRO A 66 12.90 12.41 8.85
CA PRO A 66 11.52 12.48 9.36
C PRO A 66 10.69 13.57 8.70
N SER A 67 11.29 14.72 8.40
CA SER A 67 10.59 15.88 7.84
C SER A 67 10.03 15.59 6.44
N ALA A 68 10.75 14.85 5.61
CA ALA A 68 10.27 14.47 4.30
C ALA A 68 9.04 13.53 4.39
N TYR A 69 8.97 12.67 5.40
CA TYR A 69 7.79 11.83 5.63
C TYR A 69 6.60 12.65 6.09
N TRP A 70 6.80 13.62 6.97
CA TRP A 70 5.75 14.55 7.35
C TRP A 70 5.21 15.32 6.16
N MET A 71 6.08 15.98 5.42
CA MET A 71 5.68 16.79 4.27
C MET A 71 4.94 15.97 3.21
N ASN A 72 5.48 14.80 2.82
CA ASN A 72 4.90 14.01 1.74
C ASN A 72 3.67 13.18 2.14
N ASN A 73 3.56 12.75 3.41
CA ASN A 73 2.47 11.89 3.83
C ASN A 73 1.34 12.68 4.54
N VAL A 74 1.65 13.80 5.16
CA VAL A 74 0.67 14.59 5.92
C VAL A 74 0.29 15.87 5.17
N GLU A 75 1.26 16.77 4.91
CA GLU A 75 0.96 18.07 4.31
C GLU A 75 0.48 17.96 2.85
N ALA A 76 1.08 17.09 2.05
CA ALA A 76 0.63 16.84 0.69
C ALA A 76 -0.79 16.26 0.67
N SER A 77 -1.11 15.34 1.60
CA SER A 77 -2.45 14.77 1.73
C SER A 77 -3.46 15.81 2.21
N ARG A 78 -3.09 16.68 3.17
CA ARG A 78 -3.95 17.77 3.64
C ARG A 78 -4.40 18.67 2.48
N ARG A 79 -3.44 19.13 1.65
CA ARG A 79 -3.75 19.93 0.45
C ARG A 79 -4.70 19.22 -0.51
N LEU A 80 -4.51 17.91 -0.70
CA LEU A 80 -5.38 17.10 -1.57
C LEU A 80 -6.80 17.01 -0.98
N PHE A 81 -6.93 16.73 0.31
CA PHE A 81 -8.22 16.59 0.99
C PHE A 81 -9.01 17.90 0.97
N GLU A 82 -8.34 19.03 1.24
CA GLU A 82 -8.94 20.37 1.15
C GLU A 82 -9.43 20.69 -0.27
N ARG A 83 -8.63 20.31 -1.29
CA ARG A 83 -8.98 20.58 -2.69
C ARG A 83 -10.19 19.77 -3.16
N TYR A 84 -10.36 18.57 -2.66
CA TYR A 84 -11.40 17.62 -3.08
C TYR A 84 -12.35 17.23 -1.94
N GLU A 85 -12.64 18.17 -1.05
CA GLU A 85 -13.47 17.93 0.14
C GLU A 85 -14.86 17.40 -0.17
N ASP A 86 -15.43 17.72 -1.33
CA ASP A 86 -16.73 17.24 -1.80
C ASP A 86 -16.65 15.93 -2.62
N THR A 87 -15.44 15.40 -2.84
CA THR A 87 -15.23 14.19 -3.64
C THR A 87 -14.82 13.03 -2.72
N ARG A 88 -15.34 11.84 -2.98
CA ARG A 88 -14.89 10.64 -2.26
C ARG A 88 -13.39 10.42 -2.45
N ILE A 89 -12.67 10.20 -1.34
CA ILE A 89 -11.22 9.99 -1.34
C ILE A 89 -10.88 8.65 -0.70
N MET A 90 -10.24 7.75 -1.44
CA MET A 90 -9.62 6.55 -0.93
C MET A 90 -8.10 6.80 -0.82
N TYR A 91 -7.52 6.62 0.36
CA TYR A 91 -6.11 6.94 0.57
C TYR A 91 -5.29 5.79 1.14
N ALA A 92 -4.01 5.73 0.76
CA ALA A 92 -3.07 4.72 1.23
C ALA A 92 -2.58 5.03 2.64
N SER A 93 -3.00 4.22 3.62
CA SER A 93 -2.38 4.11 4.93
C SER A 93 -1.50 2.86 5.02
N SER A 94 -1.11 2.48 6.20
CA SER A 94 -0.20 1.36 6.47
C SER A 94 -0.55 0.68 7.79
N SER A 95 -0.32 -0.63 7.87
CA SER A 95 -0.35 -1.34 9.15
C SER A 95 0.61 -0.75 10.20
N SER A 96 1.61 0.04 9.79
CA SER A 96 2.51 0.76 10.71
C SER A 96 1.78 1.80 11.55
N ALA A 97 0.66 2.36 11.09
CA ALA A 97 -0.13 3.35 11.82
C ALA A 97 -0.69 2.83 13.18
N TYR A 98 -0.71 1.54 13.39
CA TYR A 98 -1.12 0.95 14.69
C TYR A 98 -0.14 1.24 15.85
N GLU A 99 1.14 1.49 15.54
CA GLU A 99 2.18 1.78 16.54
C GLU A 99 2.99 3.01 16.08
N PRO A 100 2.38 4.23 16.21
CA PRO A 100 2.97 5.47 15.65
C PRO A 100 4.29 5.87 16.31
N ASP A 101 4.50 5.47 17.55
CA ASP A 101 5.69 5.85 18.34
C ASP A 101 6.97 5.12 17.89
N LEU A 102 6.86 4.08 17.08
CA LEU A 102 8.02 3.27 16.68
C LEU A 102 8.96 3.97 15.71
N ASN A 103 8.41 4.79 14.81
CA ASN A 103 9.21 5.48 13.79
C ASN A 103 8.42 6.59 13.09
N PRO A 104 9.11 7.56 12.42
CA PRO A 104 8.45 8.69 11.74
C PRO A 104 7.50 8.30 10.61
N TYR A 105 7.75 7.19 9.91
CA TYR A 105 6.81 6.70 8.90
C TYR A 105 5.48 6.27 9.53
N ALA A 106 5.55 5.50 10.62
CA ALA A 106 4.36 5.07 11.37
C ALA A 106 3.58 6.27 11.89
N ALA A 107 4.28 7.24 12.51
CA ALA A 107 3.69 8.50 12.98
C ALA A 107 2.99 9.26 11.85
N SER A 108 3.64 9.41 10.68
CA SER A 108 3.06 10.12 9.54
C SER A 108 1.78 9.45 9.00
N LYS A 109 1.71 8.10 9.02
CA LYS A 109 0.51 7.37 8.59
C LYS A 109 -0.61 7.44 9.61
N TYR A 110 -0.30 7.40 10.90
CA TYR A 110 -1.28 7.63 11.96
C TYR A 110 -1.89 9.04 11.86
N VAL A 111 -1.05 10.08 11.75
CA VAL A 111 -1.52 11.46 11.62
C VAL A 111 -2.32 11.68 10.34
N LEU A 112 -1.97 11.00 9.24
CA LEU A 112 -2.78 11.01 8.02
C LEU A 112 -4.19 10.47 8.26
N GLU A 113 -4.35 9.37 9.03
CA GLU A 113 -5.67 8.83 9.39
C GLU A 113 -6.45 9.78 10.30
N GLU A 114 -5.81 10.40 11.28
CA GLU A 114 -6.41 11.42 12.14
C GLU A 114 -6.87 12.66 11.34
N LEU A 115 -6.06 13.09 10.38
CA LEU A 115 -6.43 14.16 9.46
C LEU A 115 -7.66 13.77 8.62
N ALA A 116 -7.62 12.59 8.02
CA ALA A 116 -8.68 12.08 7.16
C ALA A 116 -10.02 11.90 7.91
N SER A 117 -9.98 11.59 9.21
CA SER A 117 -11.19 11.42 10.05
C SER A 117 -12.06 12.69 10.14
N ARG A 118 -11.48 13.85 9.81
CA ARG A 118 -12.20 15.14 9.76
C ARG A 118 -13.06 15.31 8.50
N TYR A 119 -12.87 14.43 7.52
CA TYR A 119 -13.60 14.45 6.25
C TYR A 119 -14.50 13.20 6.16
N SER A 120 -15.82 13.41 6.04
CA SER A 120 -16.81 12.31 6.04
C SER A 120 -16.75 11.40 4.80
N ASN A 121 -16.08 11.85 3.74
CA ASN A 121 -15.97 11.20 2.44
C ASN A 121 -14.67 10.43 2.23
N THR A 122 -13.91 10.15 3.30
CA THR A 122 -12.61 9.49 3.22
C THR A 122 -12.66 8.02 3.61
N LEU A 123 -11.85 7.20 2.94
CA LEU A 123 -11.62 5.78 3.25
C LEU A 123 -10.13 5.48 3.25
N GLY A 124 -9.59 5.14 4.41
CA GLY A 124 -8.21 4.73 4.57
C GLY A 124 -8.00 3.24 4.30
N MET A 125 -6.96 2.93 3.56
CA MET A 125 -6.55 1.56 3.25
C MET A 125 -5.20 1.28 3.93
N ARG A 126 -5.22 0.58 5.07
CA ARG A 126 -4.00 0.13 5.75
C ARG A 126 -3.41 -1.06 5.03
N PHE A 127 -2.52 -0.81 4.11
CA PHE A 127 -1.79 -1.89 3.44
C PHE A 127 -0.83 -2.58 4.40
N HIS A 128 -0.85 -3.92 4.40
CA HIS A 128 0.13 -4.75 5.06
C HIS A 128 1.36 -4.95 4.17
N THR A 129 2.18 -5.97 4.37
CA THR A 129 3.44 -6.11 3.63
C THR A 129 3.20 -6.58 2.21
N VAL A 130 3.31 -5.66 1.25
CA VAL A 130 3.00 -5.92 -0.16
C VAL A 130 4.16 -6.62 -0.87
N TYR A 131 3.82 -7.66 -1.65
CA TYR A 131 4.75 -8.34 -2.54
C TYR A 131 4.16 -8.57 -3.94
N SER A 132 5.01 -8.85 -4.93
CA SER A 132 4.59 -9.17 -6.29
C SER A 132 5.68 -9.93 -7.04
N ASN A 133 5.36 -10.39 -8.27
CA ASN A 133 6.32 -10.99 -9.21
C ASN A 133 7.43 -10.01 -9.63
N THR A 134 7.13 -8.71 -9.63
CA THR A 134 8.09 -7.64 -9.91
C THR A 134 8.24 -6.81 -8.64
N PRO A 135 9.11 -7.22 -7.71
CA PRO A 135 9.17 -6.59 -6.40
C PRO A 135 9.75 -5.18 -6.48
N ARG A 136 9.37 -4.35 -5.52
CA ARG A 136 9.96 -3.03 -5.35
C ARG A 136 11.45 -3.15 -5.03
N LYS A 137 12.29 -2.43 -5.77
CA LYS A 137 13.76 -2.43 -5.62
C LYS A 137 14.20 -2.19 -4.17
N ASN A 138 15.24 -2.90 -3.74
CA ASN A 138 15.88 -2.85 -2.42
C ASN A 138 14.99 -3.27 -1.23
N MET A 139 13.76 -3.69 -1.45
CA MET A 139 12.90 -4.24 -0.42
C MET A 139 13.14 -5.74 -0.21
N PHE A 140 12.57 -6.31 0.85
CA PHE A 140 12.79 -7.71 1.25
C PHE A 140 12.68 -8.70 0.09
N PHE A 141 11.60 -8.62 -0.70
CA PHE A 141 11.39 -9.54 -1.82
C PHE A 141 12.34 -9.35 -2.98
N ASP A 142 12.71 -8.12 -3.31
CA ASP A 142 13.74 -7.85 -4.33
C ASP A 142 15.09 -8.45 -3.91
N ARG A 143 15.48 -8.25 -2.66
CA ARG A 143 16.71 -8.83 -2.10
C ARG A 143 16.65 -10.35 -2.01
N LEU A 144 15.49 -10.92 -1.65
CA LEU A 144 15.28 -12.36 -1.59
C LEU A 144 15.40 -13.01 -2.95
N LEU A 145 14.69 -12.51 -3.96
CA LEU A 145 14.65 -13.10 -5.31
C LEU A 145 15.99 -12.93 -6.05
N ASN A 146 16.75 -11.91 -5.71
CA ASN A 146 18.09 -11.65 -6.29
C ASN A 146 19.25 -12.22 -5.46
N ASN A 147 18.96 -13.05 -4.45
CA ASN A 147 19.98 -13.64 -3.54
C ASN A 147 20.86 -12.59 -2.84
N LYS A 148 20.29 -11.43 -2.49
CA LYS A 148 20.96 -10.30 -1.83
C LYS A 148 20.59 -10.15 -0.36
N LEU A 149 19.86 -11.10 0.21
CA LEU A 149 19.58 -11.11 1.65
C LEU A 149 20.81 -11.60 2.41
N GLU A 150 21.24 -10.81 3.37
CA GLU A 150 22.37 -11.12 4.25
C GLU A 150 21.91 -11.73 5.59
N TYR A 151 20.68 -11.43 5.98
CA TYR A 151 20.07 -11.92 7.22
C TYR A 151 18.55 -11.90 7.10
N VAL A 152 17.89 -12.61 8.01
CA VAL A 152 16.44 -12.55 8.27
C VAL A 152 16.19 -12.10 9.70
N THR A 153 14.96 -11.68 10.00
CA THR A 153 14.59 -11.20 11.33
C THR A 153 13.52 -12.07 11.96
N THR A 154 13.32 -11.92 13.28
CA THR A 154 12.29 -12.65 14.04
C THR A 154 10.88 -12.07 13.89
N HIS A 155 10.68 -11.04 13.06
CA HIS A 155 9.38 -10.43 12.83
C HIS A 155 8.35 -11.38 12.22
N TYR A 156 7.08 -11.13 12.56
CA TYR A 156 5.93 -11.72 11.92
C TYR A 156 5.25 -10.70 11.01
N ARG A 157 4.94 -11.08 9.77
CA ARG A 157 4.32 -10.19 8.80
C ARG A 157 3.13 -10.87 8.11
N ASP A 158 2.07 -10.10 7.93
CA ASP A 158 1.05 -10.40 6.96
C ASP A 158 1.53 -9.92 5.58
N PHE A 159 1.73 -10.86 4.68
CA PHE A 159 2.15 -10.60 3.31
C PHE A 159 0.93 -10.66 2.39
N VAL A 160 0.67 -9.58 1.66
CA VAL A 160 -0.43 -9.47 0.71
C VAL A 160 0.11 -9.29 -0.72
N HIS A 161 -0.41 -10.06 -1.66
CA HIS A 161 0.00 -9.93 -3.05
C HIS A 161 -0.60 -8.66 -3.69
N LEU A 162 0.16 -8.04 -4.60
CA LEU A 162 -0.27 -6.82 -5.28
C LEU A 162 -1.62 -6.97 -5.99
N PHE A 163 -1.92 -8.15 -6.57
CA PHE A 163 -3.21 -8.42 -7.21
C PHE A 163 -4.37 -8.47 -6.22
N ASP A 164 -4.15 -9.00 -5.03
CA ASP A 164 -5.17 -8.97 -3.98
C ASP A 164 -5.45 -7.54 -3.52
N ILE A 165 -4.41 -6.66 -3.49
CA ILE A 165 -4.60 -5.23 -3.22
C ILE A 165 -5.44 -4.56 -4.32
N ILE A 166 -5.16 -4.81 -5.60
CA ILE A 166 -5.92 -4.24 -6.72
C ILE A 166 -7.37 -4.72 -6.65
N ASN A 167 -7.60 -6.01 -6.38
CA ASN A 167 -8.94 -6.55 -6.17
C ASN A 167 -9.66 -5.87 -4.99
N ALA A 168 -8.99 -5.69 -3.86
CA ALA A 168 -9.54 -4.99 -2.70
C ALA A 168 -9.94 -3.54 -3.03
N ILE A 169 -9.09 -2.81 -3.78
CA ILE A 169 -9.39 -1.44 -4.22
C ILE A 169 -10.62 -1.42 -5.13
N ASN A 170 -10.73 -2.35 -6.10
CA ASN A 170 -11.90 -2.43 -6.99
C ASN A 170 -13.19 -2.70 -6.20
N ILE A 171 -13.17 -3.62 -5.22
CA ILE A 171 -14.31 -3.85 -4.33
C ILE A 171 -14.69 -2.57 -3.58
N LEU A 172 -13.72 -1.82 -3.09
CA LEU A 172 -13.96 -0.58 -2.35
C LEU A 172 -14.44 0.57 -3.23
N ILE A 173 -14.11 0.60 -4.51
CA ILE A 173 -14.65 1.54 -5.49
C ILE A 173 -16.17 1.37 -5.58
N GLU A 174 -16.66 0.14 -5.67
CA GLU A 174 -18.10 -0.18 -5.75
C GLU A 174 -18.82 0.01 -4.39
N ALA A 175 -18.13 -0.20 -3.28
CA ALA A 175 -18.67 -0.07 -1.93
C ALA A 175 -18.69 1.40 -1.43
N THR A 176 -19.45 2.26 -2.09
CA THR A 176 -19.44 3.73 -1.89
C THR A 176 -19.88 4.18 -0.49
N TYR A 177 -20.58 3.32 0.25
CA TYR A 177 -21.07 3.56 1.62
C TYR A 177 -20.02 3.28 2.71
N VAL A 178 -18.87 2.74 2.35
CA VAL A 178 -17.82 2.38 3.32
C VAL A 178 -16.89 3.55 3.56
N ASN A 179 -16.75 3.92 4.83
CA ASN A 179 -15.89 5.01 5.32
C ASN A 179 -14.97 4.50 6.46
N GLY A 180 -14.10 5.38 6.94
CA GLY A 180 -13.17 5.11 8.02
C GLY A 180 -11.89 4.45 7.52
N VAL A 181 -11.36 3.46 8.24
CA VAL A 181 -10.09 2.81 7.89
C VAL A 181 -10.25 1.30 7.89
N LEU A 182 -9.75 0.63 6.86
CA LEU A 182 -9.78 -0.81 6.68
C LEU A 182 -8.38 -1.38 6.47
N ASP A 183 -8.13 -2.55 7.06
CA ASP A 183 -6.92 -3.32 6.75
C ASP A 183 -7.04 -4.03 5.41
N ILE A 184 -5.98 -3.93 4.59
CA ILE A 184 -5.81 -4.68 3.35
C ILE A 184 -4.60 -5.58 3.49
N GLY A 185 -4.86 -6.86 3.69
CA GLY A 185 -3.86 -7.90 3.92
C GLY A 185 -4.38 -9.28 3.53
N SER A 186 -3.59 -10.31 3.81
CA SER A 186 -4.03 -11.70 3.60
C SER A 186 -4.83 -12.29 4.78
N GLY A 187 -4.79 -11.62 5.94
CA GLY A 187 -5.32 -12.15 7.19
C GLY A 187 -4.50 -13.32 7.76
N LYS A 188 -3.32 -13.59 7.19
CA LYS A 188 -2.41 -14.66 7.63
C LYS A 188 -1.02 -14.10 7.88
N THR A 189 -0.48 -14.35 9.06
CA THR A 189 0.87 -13.94 9.41
C THR A 189 1.88 -15.06 9.18
N VAL A 190 3.10 -14.69 8.77
CA VAL A 190 4.23 -15.60 8.58
C VAL A 190 5.46 -15.03 9.26
N LYS A 191 6.23 -15.87 9.95
CA LYS A 191 7.50 -15.48 10.53
C LYS A 191 8.55 -15.35 9.42
N ILE A 192 9.25 -14.22 9.35
CA ILE A 192 10.18 -13.95 8.24
C ILE A 192 11.29 -15.00 8.17
N GLN A 193 11.84 -15.41 9.32
CA GLN A 193 12.89 -16.45 9.36
C GLN A 193 12.45 -17.81 8.79
N ASP A 194 11.15 -18.09 8.73
CA ASP A 194 10.63 -19.37 8.19
C ASP A 194 10.51 -19.36 6.66
N LEU A 195 10.69 -18.20 6.03
CA LEU A 195 10.63 -18.05 4.57
C LEU A 195 11.97 -18.41 3.89
N VAL A 196 13.08 -18.30 4.62
CA VAL A 196 14.43 -18.46 4.08
C VAL A 196 15.27 -19.27 5.05
N SER A 197 15.86 -20.37 4.57
CA SER A 197 16.84 -21.17 5.31
C SER A 197 18.27 -20.65 5.08
N ASN A 198 19.17 -20.99 6.01
CA ASN A 198 20.61 -20.80 5.89
C ASN A 198 21.11 -19.33 5.91
N LEU A 199 20.31 -18.41 6.46
CA LEU A 199 20.74 -17.04 6.74
C LEU A 199 20.82 -16.77 8.23
N PRO A 200 21.74 -15.88 8.67
CA PRO A 200 21.77 -15.42 10.07
C PRO A 200 20.41 -14.84 10.48
N ILE A 201 19.99 -15.12 11.70
CA ILE A 201 18.76 -14.58 12.28
C ILE A 201 19.13 -13.43 13.22
N LEU A 202 18.68 -12.23 12.89
CA LEU A 202 18.80 -11.08 13.77
C LEU A 202 17.51 -10.88 14.58
N MET A 203 17.67 -10.42 15.81
CA MET A 203 16.53 -10.00 16.61
C MET A 203 15.81 -8.85 15.91
N SER A 204 14.50 -8.74 16.13
CA SER A 204 13.72 -7.62 15.64
C SER A 204 14.24 -6.30 16.21
N THR A 205 14.19 -5.26 15.37
CA THR A 205 14.58 -3.92 15.80
C THR A 205 13.44 -3.27 16.61
N PRO A 206 13.74 -2.45 17.64
CA PRO A 206 12.71 -1.77 18.42
C PRO A 206 11.94 -0.71 17.61
N THR A 207 12.41 -0.37 16.41
CA THR A 207 11.80 0.63 15.51
C THR A 207 10.77 0.04 14.54
N GLU A 208 10.57 -1.27 14.55
CA GLU A 208 9.60 -1.94 13.69
C GLU A 208 8.63 -2.78 14.52
N ARG A 209 7.36 -2.83 14.11
CA ARG A 209 6.36 -3.71 14.72
C ARG A 209 6.84 -5.16 14.70
N GLN A 210 6.78 -5.84 15.85
CA GLN A 210 7.17 -7.25 15.95
C GLN A 210 6.20 -8.17 15.22
N TYR A 211 4.90 -7.86 15.26
CA TYR A 211 3.84 -8.70 14.73
C TYR A 211 2.83 -7.86 13.92
N THR A 212 2.49 -8.32 12.72
CA THR A 212 1.41 -7.73 11.91
C THR A 212 0.48 -8.81 11.37
N CYS A 213 -0.82 -8.60 11.50
CA CYS A 213 -1.89 -9.41 10.90
C CYS A 213 -3.05 -8.49 10.57
N ALA A 214 -3.53 -8.52 9.35
CA ALA A 214 -4.67 -7.73 8.91
C ALA A 214 -5.96 -8.27 9.51
N ASN A 215 -6.79 -7.39 10.04
CA ASN A 215 -8.18 -7.72 10.33
C ASN A 215 -9.02 -7.52 9.05
N ILE A 216 -9.17 -8.57 8.28
CA ILE A 216 -9.89 -8.54 7.00
C ILE A 216 -11.38 -8.86 7.10
N GLU A 217 -11.96 -8.99 8.30
CA GLU A 217 -13.36 -9.41 8.46
C GLU A 217 -14.34 -8.44 7.77
N LYS A 218 -14.13 -7.13 7.91
CA LYS A 218 -14.96 -6.14 7.20
C LYS A 218 -14.79 -6.26 5.67
N MET A 219 -13.59 -6.53 5.19
CA MET A 219 -13.32 -6.72 3.76
C MET A 219 -13.95 -8.01 3.23
N LYS A 220 -13.98 -9.09 4.02
CA LYS A 220 -14.69 -10.35 3.66
C LYS A 220 -16.19 -10.13 3.49
N VAL A 221 -16.81 -9.33 4.35
CA VAL A 221 -18.24 -8.98 4.22
C VAL A 221 -18.51 -8.25 2.89
N LEU A 222 -17.53 -7.53 2.37
CA LEU A 222 -17.59 -6.87 1.05
C LEU A 222 -17.25 -7.79 -0.13
N GLY A 223 -16.95 -9.07 0.13
CA GLY A 223 -16.57 -10.04 -0.89
C GLY A 223 -15.06 -10.15 -1.17
N TYR A 224 -14.22 -9.53 -0.35
CA TYR A 224 -12.76 -9.67 -0.50
C TYR A 224 -12.29 -11.03 0.00
N GLU A 225 -11.62 -11.76 -0.87
CA GLU A 225 -10.98 -13.03 -0.58
C GLU A 225 -9.55 -13.03 -1.15
N PRO A 226 -8.49 -12.99 -0.31
CA PRO A 226 -7.12 -13.04 -0.79
C PRO A 226 -6.81 -14.39 -1.41
N LYS A 227 -6.28 -14.36 -2.64
CA LYS A 227 -6.02 -15.57 -3.45
C LYS A 227 -4.55 -16.00 -3.43
N TYR A 228 -3.63 -15.08 -3.12
CA TYR A 228 -2.19 -15.33 -3.24
C TYR A 228 -1.52 -15.37 -1.88
N PHE A 229 -0.85 -16.48 -1.56
CA PHE A 229 -0.16 -16.65 -0.29
C PHE A 229 1.34 -16.80 -0.48
N ILE A 230 2.11 -16.15 0.39
CA ILE A 230 3.56 -16.00 0.23
C ILE A 230 4.33 -17.32 0.17
N LYS A 231 3.94 -18.34 0.94
CA LYS A 231 4.62 -19.65 0.93
C LYS A 231 4.47 -20.35 -0.41
N GLU A 232 3.26 -20.32 -1.00
CA GLU A 232 2.98 -20.87 -2.33
C GLU A 232 3.71 -20.09 -3.42
N PHE A 233 3.71 -18.76 -3.32
CA PHE A 233 4.46 -17.89 -4.21
C PHE A 233 5.94 -18.23 -4.25
N LEU A 234 6.61 -18.37 -3.10
CA LEU A 234 8.02 -18.70 -3.02
C LEU A 234 8.33 -20.10 -3.53
N THR A 235 7.43 -21.07 -3.31
CA THR A 235 7.57 -22.42 -3.84
C THR A 235 7.51 -22.44 -5.36
N ASN A 236 6.59 -21.69 -5.94
CA ASN A 236 6.42 -21.58 -7.39
C ASN A 236 7.56 -20.79 -8.04
N SER A 237 8.02 -19.72 -7.41
CA SER A 237 9.17 -18.93 -7.90
C SER A 237 10.47 -19.75 -7.95
N LYS A 238 10.73 -20.61 -6.96
CA LYS A 238 11.88 -21.53 -6.97
C LYS A 238 11.82 -22.58 -8.08
N LYS A 239 10.62 -22.91 -8.57
CA LYS A 239 10.41 -23.84 -9.71
C LYS A 239 10.47 -23.14 -11.07
N GLY A 240 10.79 -21.83 -11.12
CA GLY A 240 10.80 -21.05 -12.36
C GLY A 240 9.40 -20.74 -12.91
N THR A 241 8.35 -21.05 -12.15
CA THR A 241 6.97 -20.76 -12.52
C THR A 241 6.65 -19.32 -12.08
N ILE A 242 6.74 -18.38 -13.00
CA ILE A 242 6.19 -17.04 -12.79
C ILE A 242 4.68 -17.20 -12.69
N ILE A 243 4.07 -16.73 -11.59
CA ILE A 243 2.62 -16.60 -11.50
C ILE A 243 2.22 -15.56 -12.55
N LYS A 244 1.79 -16.01 -13.72
CA LYS A 244 1.17 -15.16 -14.73
C LYS A 244 -0.26 -14.93 -14.29
N LEU A 245 -0.72 -13.68 -14.36
CA LEU A 245 -2.14 -13.39 -14.43
C LEU A 245 -2.72 -14.24 -15.56
N ASN A 246 -3.76 -15.01 -15.29
CA ASN A 246 -4.70 -15.34 -16.31
C ASN A 246 -5.34 -14.01 -16.75
N THR A 247 -4.88 -13.49 -17.88
CA THR A 247 -5.32 -12.21 -18.47
C THR A 247 -6.80 -12.18 -18.82
N GLY A 248 -7.56 -13.20 -18.46
CA GLY A 248 -9.02 -13.25 -18.57
C GLY A 248 -9.77 -12.80 -17.30
N GLU A 249 -9.08 -12.59 -16.14
CA GLU A 249 -9.76 -12.17 -14.91
C GLU A 249 -9.39 -10.75 -14.46
N ILE A 250 -8.34 -10.14 -15.01
CA ILE A 250 -8.00 -8.71 -14.87
C ILE A 250 -7.32 -8.30 -16.20
N ALA A 251 -8.06 -8.30 -17.26
CA ALA A 251 -7.74 -7.58 -18.47
C ALA A 251 -8.38 -6.20 -18.37
#